data_fdb8a7b31b245ca3561a5f7af6ecac96
#
_entry.id   fdb8a7b31b245ca3561a5f7af6ecac96
#
_cell.length_a   1.000
_cell.length_b   1.000
_cell.length_c   1.000
_cell.angle_alpha   90.00
_cell.angle_beta   90.00
_cell.angle_gamma   90.00
#
_symmetry.space_group_name_H-M   'P 1'
#
loop_
_entity.id
_entity.type
_entity.pdbx_description
1 polymer ?
#
loop_
_entity_poly.entity_id
_entity_poly.type
_entity_poly.pdbx_seq_one_letter_code
_entity_poly.pdbx_strand_id
1 'polypeptide(L)'
;LFENEKIIGVKFTAADFYLLERMRKRFPDKLIYAGFDEMMLPATVLGVDGAIGSTFNVNGKRAREIFELAKEGRIAEALEVQHVTNDLITDILANGLYGTLKLLLEEEGVEAGYCRKPMKEATPEMVKQAKVIYNKYF
;
A
#
# COMPACT_ATOMS: atom_id res chain seq x y z
N LEU A 1 8.51 20.43 -12.30
CA LEU A 1 9.28 19.61 -11.36
C LEU A 1 10.22 18.66 -12.10
N PHE A 2 9.73 17.81 -13.00
CA PHE A 2 10.51 16.81 -13.75
C PHE A 2 11.43 17.37 -14.85
N GLU A 3 11.36 18.66 -15.12
CA GLU A 3 12.35 19.38 -15.97
C GLU A 3 13.70 19.54 -15.25
N ASN A 4 13.73 19.36 -13.94
CA ASN A 4 14.95 19.33 -13.17
C ASN A 4 15.55 17.91 -13.24
N GLU A 5 16.75 17.78 -13.80
CA GLU A 5 17.45 16.51 -13.99
C GLU A 5 17.77 15.76 -12.68
N LYS A 6 17.89 16.48 -11.56
CA LYS A 6 18.09 15.89 -10.23
C LYS A 6 16.86 15.13 -9.71
N ILE A 7 15.69 15.38 -10.29
CA ILE A 7 14.44 14.69 -9.90
C ILE A 7 14.25 13.52 -10.83
N ILE A 8 14.51 12.33 -10.32
CA ILE A 8 14.44 11.08 -11.09
C ILE A 8 13.06 10.43 -11.04
N GLY A 9 12.21 10.81 -10.09
CA GLY A 9 10.90 10.20 -9.92
C GLY A 9 10.04 10.87 -8.87
N VAL A 10 8.86 10.30 -8.64
CA VAL A 10 7.87 10.78 -7.66
C VAL A 10 7.14 9.62 -7.00
N LYS A 11 6.78 9.79 -5.72
CA LYS A 11 5.71 9.01 -5.08
C LYS A 11 4.39 9.75 -5.32
N PHE A 12 3.51 9.13 -6.09
CA PHE A 12 2.20 9.67 -6.45
C PHE A 12 1.14 9.16 -5.46
N THR A 13 0.77 10.01 -4.50
CA THR A 13 -0.25 9.70 -3.48
C THR A 13 -1.45 10.61 -3.71
N ALA A 14 -2.21 10.31 -4.75
CA ALA A 14 -3.44 11.01 -5.12
C ALA A 14 -4.40 10.07 -5.86
N ALA A 15 -5.70 10.33 -5.76
CA ALA A 15 -6.73 9.58 -6.47
C ALA A 15 -6.97 10.09 -7.92
N ASP A 16 -6.19 11.06 -8.36
CA ASP A 16 -6.30 11.65 -9.70
C ASP A 16 -5.56 10.79 -10.74
N PHE A 17 -6.21 9.73 -11.21
CA PHE A 17 -5.65 8.84 -12.22
C PHE A 17 -5.54 9.47 -13.60
N TYR A 18 -6.32 10.52 -13.90
CA TYR A 18 -6.12 11.31 -15.11
C TYR A 18 -4.75 12.01 -15.07
N LEU A 19 -4.41 12.63 -13.96
CA LEU A 19 -3.10 13.24 -13.77
C LEU A 19 -1.97 12.20 -13.83
N LEU A 20 -2.16 11.02 -13.22
CA LEU A 20 -1.18 9.93 -13.27
C LEU A 20 -0.88 9.52 -14.71
N GLU A 21 -1.92 9.31 -15.53
CA GLU A 21 -1.76 8.95 -16.94
C GLU A 21 -1.06 10.07 -17.73
N ARG A 22 -1.45 11.35 -17.53
CA ARG A 22 -0.77 12.47 -18.16
C ARG A 22 0.70 12.59 -17.78
N MET A 23 1.04 12.33 -16.52
CA MET A 23 2.42 12.32 -16.04
C MET A 23 3.21 11.20 -16.72
N ARG A 24 2.69 9.98 -16.77
CA ARG A 24 3.36 8.85 -17.42
C ARG A 24 3.60 9.13 -18.89
N LYS A 25 2.59 9.65 -19.60
CA LYS A 25 2.71 9.98 -21.03
C LYS A 25 3.78 11.06 -21.29
N ARG A 26 3.82 12.10 -20.45
CA ARG A 26 4.74 13.22 -20.64
C ARG A 26 6.17 12.91 -20.22
N PHE A 27 6.36 12.06 -19.22
CA PHE A 27 7.65 11.75 -18.63
C PHE A 27 7.87 10.23 -18.57
N PRO A 28 8.03 9.57 -19.72
CA PRO A 28 8.13 8.11 -19.80
C PRO A 28 9.38 7.57 -19.07
N ASP A 29 10.44 8.35 -18.98
CA ASP A 29 11.73 7.94 -18.40
C ASP A 29 11.83 8.23 -16.89
N LYS A 30 10.82 8.90 -16.29
CA LYS A 30 10.83 9.19 -14.86
C LYS A 30 10.15 8.08 -14.07
N LEU A 31 10.68 7.77 -12.89
CA LEU A 31 10.07 6.78 -12.00
C LEU A 31 8.79 7.35 -11.35
N ILE A 32 7.72 6.59 -11.39
CA ILE A 32 6.47 6.92 -10.70
C ILE A 32 6.09 5.75 -9.79
N TYR A 33 6.06 6.00 -8.47
CA TYR A 33 5.63 5.02 -7.49
C TYR A 33 4.23 5.35 -6.98
N ALA A 34 3.30 4.39 -7.04
CA ALA A 34 1.99 4.53 -6.43
C ALA A 34 2.12 4.68 -4.92
N GLY A 35 1.33 5.57 -4.32
CA GLY A 35 1.35 5.84 -2.89
C GLY A 35 0.07 5.43 -2.15
N PHE A 36 -0.95 4.97 -2.88
CA PHE A 36 -2.19 4.41 -2.34
C PHE A 36 -2.21 2.89 -2.53
N ASP A 37 -2.11 2.15 -1.43
CA ASP A 37 -2.08 0.69 -1.40
C ASP A 37 -3.41 0.11 -1.92
N GLU A 38 -4.51 0.74 -1.55
CA GLU A 38 -5.87 0.42 -1.95
C GLU A 38 -6.17 0.63 -3.45
N MET A 39 -5.26 1.34 -4.15
CA MET A 39 -5.41 1.69 -5.57
C MET A 39 -4.26 1.15 -6.42
N MET A 40 -3.56 0.12 -5.93
CA MET A 40 -2.35 -0.38 -6.56
C MET A 40 -2.60 -0.98 -7.95
N LEU A 41 -3.67 -1.76 -8.11
CA LEU A 41 -4.03 -2.36 -9.40
C LEU A 41 -4.23 -1.31 -10.49
N PRO A 42 -5.16 -0.35 -10.37
CA PRO A 42 -5.36 0.66 -11.41
C PRO A 42 -4.12 1.54 -11.65
N ALA A 43 -3.34 1.85 -10.61
CA ALA A 43 -2.08 2.56 -10.78
C ALA A 43 -1.07 1.75 -11.61
N THR A 44 -0.98 0.42 -11.39
CA THR A 44 -0.09 -0.47 -12.15
C THR A 44 -0.50 -0.54 -13.62
N VAL A 45 -1.80 -0.61 -13.90
CA VAL A 45 -2.35 -0.58 -15.27
C VAL A 45 -1.99 0.72 -16.00
N LEU A 46 -1.94 1.84 -15.27
CA LEU A 46 -1.52 3.14 -15.81
C LEU A 46 0.01 3.32 -15.90
N GLY A 47 0.76 2.27 -15.57
CA GLY A 47 2.20 2.20 -15.86
C GLY A 47 3.10 2.80 -14.77
N VAL A 48 2.72 2.70 -13.48
CA VAL A 48 3.68 2.98 -12.41
C VAL A 48 4.80 1.95 -12.38
N ASP A 49 5.98 2.34 -11.90
CA ASP A 49 7.16 1.48 -11.83
C ASP A 49 7.20 0.62 -10.57
N GLY A 50 6.33 0.90 -9.63
CA GLY A 50 6.18 0.19 -8.37
C GLY A 50 5.27 0.93 -7.41
N ALA A 51 5.33 0.59 -6.13
CA ALA A 51 4.52 1.24 -5.11
C ALA A 51 5.28 1.41 -3.78
N ILE A 52 4.89 2.41 -3.00
CA ILE A 52 5.41 2.70 -1.67
C ILE A 52 4.22 2.98 -0.77
N GLY A 53 3.84 2.00 0.04
CA GLY A 53 2.69 2.09 0.93
C GLY A 53 2.97 1.55 2.33
N SER A 54 2.27 2.09 3.31
CA SER A 54 2.47 1.70 4.72
C SER A 54 1.99 0.29 5.03
N THR A 55 0.92 -0.18 4.38
CA THR A 55 0.38 -1.53 4.61
C THR A 55 1.27 -2.62 4.00
N PHE A 56 2.17 -2.29 3.08
CA PHE A 56 3.10 -3.25 2.49
C PHE A 56 4.10 -3.82 3.51
N ASN A 57 4.26 -3.20 4.68
CA ASN A 57 5.02 -3.78 5.78
C ASN A 57 4.47 -5.13 6.24
N VAL A 58 3.17 -5.35 6.11
CA VAL A 58 2.49 -6.60 6.48
C VAL A 58 1.83 -7.30 5.29
N ASN A 59 1.56 -6.58 4.21
CA ASN A 59 0.83 -7.08 3.03
C ASN A 59 1.69 -7.09 1.74
N GLY A 60 2.99 -7.05 1.87
CA GLY A 60 3.92 -6.94 0.73
C GLY A 60 3.81 -8.08 -0.28
N LYS A 61 3.49 -9.30 0.16
CA LYS A 61 3.30 -10.46 -0.73
C LYS A 61 2.14 -10.26 -1.70
N ARG A 62 0.95 -9.84 -1.19
CA ARG A 62 -0.22 -9.57 -2.03
C ARG A 62 -0.01 -8.35 -2.93
N ALA A 63 0.65 -7.30 -2.40
CA ALA A 63 1.00 -6.15 -3.21
C ALA A 63 1.86 -6.52 -4.42
N ARG A 64 2.86 -7.36 -4.21
CA ARG A 64 3.72 -7.89 -5.27
C ARG A 64 2.91 -8.73 -6.27
N GLU A 65 2.05 -9.62 -5.80
CA GLU A 65 1.18 -10.44 -6.62
C GLU A 65 0.25 -9.59 -7.51
N ILE A 66 -0.39 -8.55 -6.96
CA ILE A 66 -1.20 -7.59 -7.72
C ILE A 66 -0.36 -6.95 -8.83
N PHE A 67 0.84 -6.52 -8.50
CA PHE A 67 1.72 -5.85 -9.47
C PHE A 67 2.13 -6.79 -10.61
N GLU A 68 2.55 -8.01 -10.29
CA GLU A 68 2.98 -9.00 -11.26
C GLU A 68 1.81 -9.43 -12.16
N LEU A 69 0.66 -9.79 -11.59
CA LEU A 69 -0.55 -10.16 -12.35
C LEU A 69 -1.01 -9.03 -13.29
N ALA A 70 -0.99 -7.78 -12.81
CA ALA A 70 -1.37 -6.64 -13.63
C ALA A 70 -0.40 -6.44 -14.80
N LYS A 71 0.91 -6.61 -14.58
CA LYS A 71 1.93 -6.55 -15.65
C LYS A 71 1.78 -7.66 -16.68
N GLU A 72 1.31 -8.83 -16.28
CA GLU A 72 1.01 -9.95 -17.16
C GLU A 72 -0.33 -9.79 -17.90
N GLY A 73 -1.11 -8.74 -17.62
CA GLY A 73 -2.44 -8.54 -18.20
C GLY A 73 -3.55 -9.38 -17.56
N ARG A 74 -3.27 -10.08 -16.47
CA ARG A 74 -4.21 -10.93 -15.70
C ARG A 74 -5.04 -10.08 -14.73
N ILE A 75 -5.75 -9.11 -15.28
CA ILE A 75 -6.41 -8.04 -14.51
C ILE A 75 -7.50 -8.60 -13.57
N ALA A 76 -8.28 -9.59 -14.02
CA ALA A 76 -9.34 -10.17 -13.19
C ALA A 76 -8.76 -10.86 -11.94
N GLU A 77 -7.66 -11.60 -12.09
CA GLU A 77 -6.98 -12.26 -10.98
C GLU A 77 -6.32 -11.24 -10.04
N ALA A 78 -5.69 -10.19 -10.59
CA ALA A 78 -5.16 -9.09 -9.79
C ALA A 78 -6.25 -8.38 -8.98
N LEU A 79 -7.47 -8.25 -9.54
CA LEU A 79 -8.60 -7.62 -8.87
C LEU A 79 -9.08 -8.44 -7.66
N GLU A 80 -9.11 -9.76 -7.75
CA GLU A 80 -9.44 -10.60 -6.59
C GLU A 80 -8.45 -10.42 -5.43
N VAL A 81 -7.15 -10.35 -5.74
CA VAL A 81 -6.12 -10.08 -4.72
C VAL A 81 -6.25 -8.65 -4.16
N GLN A 82 -6.60 -7.68 -5.01
CA GLN A 82 -6.83 -6.30 -4.58
C GLN A 82 -8.07 -6.20 -3.65
N HIS A 83 -9.13 -6.98 -3.89
CA HIS A 83 -10.29 -7.01 -2.99
C HIS A 83 -9.89 -7.46 -1.59
N VAL A 84 -9.17 -8.57 -1.46
CA VAL A 84 -8.67 -9.06 -0.16
C VAL A 84 -7.74 -8.02 0.50
N THR A 85 -6.88 -7.38 -0.30
CA THR A 85 -6.00 -6.30 0.18
C THR A 85 -6.81 -5.14 0.74
N ASN A 86 -7.87 -4.72 0.05
CA ASN A 86 -8.70 -3.58 0.48
C ASN A 86 -9.54 -3.92 1.71
N ASP A 87 -10.00 -5.18 1.85
CA ASP A 87 -10.65 -5.64 3.07
C ASP A 87 -9.71 -5.56 4.28
N LEU A 88 -8.49 -6.05 4.13
CA LEU A 88 -7.45 -5.92 5.16
C LEU A 88 -7.16 -4.45 5.50
N ILE A 89 -7.00 -3.59 4.50
CA ILE A 89 -6.79 -2.14 4.69
C ILE A 89 -7.95 -1.53 5.47
N THR A 90 -9.19 -1.88 5.14
CA THR A 90 -10.39 -1.41 5.83
C THR A 90 -10.37 -1.78 7.30
N ASP A 91 -10.06 -3.03 7.62
CA ASP A 91 -9.97 -3.51 9.00
C ASP A 91 -8.81 -2.82 9.78
N ILE A 92 -7.65 -2.63 9.13
CA ILE A 92 -6.52 -1.90 9.70
C ILE A 92 -6.89 -0.44 10.00
N LEU A 93 -7.53 0.24 9.06
CA LEU A 93 -7.93 1.65 9.22
C LEU A 93 -8.95 1.82 10.36
N ALA A 94 -9.91 0.92 10.45
CA ALA A 94 -10.91 0.92 11.52
C ALA A 94 -10.29 0.76 12.92
N ASN A 95 -9.18 0.04 13.03
CA ASN A 95 -8.45 -0.18 14.29
C ASN A 95 -7.33 0.84 14.54
N GLY A 96 -7.07 1.77 13.60
CA GLY A 96 -6.01 2.76 13.67
C GLY A 96 -4.72 2.32 12.97
N LEU A 97 -4.44 2.94 11.82
CA LEU A 97 -3.44 2.49 10.85
C LEU A 97 -2.09 2.11 11.45
N TYR A 98 -1.34 3.06 11.97
CA TYR A 98 0.06 2.82 12.35
C TYR A 98 0.22 1.94 13.59
N GLY A 99 -0.69 2.09 14.56
CA GLY A 99 -0.72 1.23 15.74
C GLY A 99 -0.99 -0.23 15.36
N THR A 100 -1.99 -0.44 14.52
CA THR A 100 -2.35 -1.79 14.03
C THR A 100 -1.24 -2.42 13.21
N LEU A 101 -0.58 -1.67 12.32
CA LEU A 101 0.55 -2.20 11.55
C LEU A 101 1.69 -2.70 12.46
N LYS A 102 2.00 -1.96 13.52
CA LYS A 102 3.02 -2.40 14.49
C LYS A 102 2.61 -3.66 15.23
N LEU A 103 1.35 -3.75 15.66
CA LEU A 103 0.81 -4.93 16.32
C LEU A 103 0.80 -6.16 15.39
N LEU A 104 0.47 -5.98 14.12
CA LEU A 104 0.53 -7.07 13.13
C LEU A 104 1.97 -7.53 12.88
N LEU A 105 2.94 -6.62 12.86
CA LEU A 105 4.36 -6.96 12.77
C LEU A 105 4.85 -7.73 14.00
N GLU A 106 4.34 -7.42 15.19
CA GLU A 106 4.65 -8.19 16.40
C GLU A 106 4.13 -9.64 16.33
N GLU A 107 2.93 -9.87 15.75
CA GLU A 107 2.42 -11.21 15.49
C GLU A 107 3.28 -11.98 14.46
N GLU A 108 3.96 -11.27 13.54
CA GLU A 108 4.97 -11.83 12.61
C GLU A 108 6.35 -12.03 13.26
N GLY A 109 6.51 -11.71 14.56
CA GLY A 109 7.77 -11.83 15.28
C GLY A 109 8.74 -10.66 15.10
N VAL A 110 8.28 -9.53 14.58
CA VAL A 110 9.08 -8.33 14.38
C VAL A 110 8.81 -7.31 15.51
N GLU A 111 9.82 -6.99 16.31
CA GLU A 111 9.73 -5.97 17.36
C GLU A 111 9.58 -4.57 16.77
N ALA A 112 8.35 -4.19 16.38
CA ALA A 112 8.07 -2.90 15.77
C ALA A 112 7.95 -1.74 16.77
N GLY A 113 7.84 -2.02 18.07
CA GLY A 113 7.70 -1.07 19.14
C GLY A 113 6.40 -0.24 19.06
N TYR A 114 6.41 0.96 19.57
CA TYR A 114 5.23 1.82 19.66
C TYR A 114 5.27 3.02 18.71
N CYS A 115 4.13 3.64 18.49
CA CYS A 115 4.03 4.87 17.71
C CYS A 115 4.55 6.07 18.50
N ARG A 116 5.33 6.94 17.84
CA ARG A 116 5.75 8.21 18.43
C ARG A 116 4.60 9.23 18.40
N LYS A 117 4.58 10.14 19.37
CA LYS A 117 3.67 11.31 19.36
C LYS A 117 3.84 12.10 18.04
N PRO A 118 2.77 12.67 17.49
CA PRO A 118 1.41 12.80 18.03
C PRO A 118 0.48 11.60 17.82
N MET A 119 0.94 10.49 17.23
CA MET A 119 0.14 9.28 17.06
C MET A 119 -0.21 8.66 18.42
N LYS A 120 -1.40 8.07 18.50
CA LYS A 120 -1.87 7.42 19.73
C LYS A 120 -1.13 6.10 19.95
N GLU A 121 -0.88 5.80 21.22
CA GLU A 121 -0.44 4.46 21.63
C GLU A 121 -1.57 3.44 21.44
N ALA A 122 -1.20 2.18 21.26
CA ALA A 122 -2.16 1.09 21.12
C ALA A 122 -2.91 0.86 22.45
N THR A 123 -4.23 0.74 22.39
CA THR A 123 -5.05 0.36 23.53
C THR A 123 -5.20 -1.15 23.62
N PRO A 124 -5.62 -1.70 24.79
CA PRO A 124 -5.91 -3.14 24.92
C PRO A 124 -6.91 -3.65 23.86
N GLU A 125 -7.91 -2.83 23.50
CA GLU A 125 -8.90 -3.15 22.48
C GLU A 125 -8.24 -3.25 21.09
N MET A 126 -7.35 -2.33 20.78
CA MET A 126 -6.58 -2.36 19.52
C MET A 126 -5.73 -3.63 19.43
N VAL A 127 -5.08 -4.03 20.53
CA VAL A 127 -4.28 -5.26 20.58
C VAL A 127 -5.15 -6.49 20.32
N LYS A 128 -6.32 -6.57 20.98
CA LYS A 128 -7.26 -7.67 20.77
C LYS A 128 -7.75 -7.72 19.32
N GLN A 129 -8.11 -6.57 18.75
CA GLN A 129 -8.60 -6.51 17.38
C GLN A 129 -7.50 -6.81 16.35
N ALA A 130 -6.26 -6.39 16.60
CA ALA A 130 -5.14 -6.72 15.72
C ALA A 130 -4.93 -8.25 15.61
N LYS A 131 -5.10 -9.01 16.69
CA LYS A 131 -5.06 -10.48 16.66
C LYS A 131 -6.19 -11.08 15.82
N VAL A 132 -7.39 -10.50 15.88
CA VAL A 132 -8.51 -10.92 15.03
C VAL A 132 -8.19 -10.67 13.55
N ILE A 133 -7.63 -9.50 13.23
CA ILE A 133 -7.20 -9.15 11.87
C ILE A 133 -6.09 -10.12 11.41
N TYR A 134 -5.11 -10.37 12.26
CA TYR A 134 -4.03 -11.30 11.93
C TYR A 134 -4.58 -12.68 11.57
N ASN A 135 -5.37 -13.29 12.45
CA ASN A 135 -5.96 -14.62 12.21
C ASN A 135 -6.89 -14.69 10.98
N LYS A 136 -7.45 -13.55 10.52
CA LYS A 136 -8.33 -13.49 9.35
C LYS A 136 -7.56 -13.46 8.03
N TYR A 137 -6.38 -12.84 8.01
CA TYR A 137 -5.69 -12.52 6.76
C TYR A 137 -4.31 -13.19 6.59
N PHE A 138 -3.73 -13.70 7.68
CA PHE A 138 -2.39 -14.30 7.71
C PHE A 138 -2.41 -15.74 8.20
#